data_5dc6a826efc1bb52ce47e155b41307bb
#
_entry.id   5dc6a826efc1bb52ce47e155b41307bb
#
_cell.length_a   1.000
_cell.length_b   1.000
_cell.length_c   1.000
_cell.angle_alpha   90.00
_cell.angle_beta   90.00
_cell.angle_gamma   90.00
#
_symmetry.space_group_name_H-M   'P 1'
#
loop_
_entity.id
_entity.type
_entity.pdbx_description
1 polymer ?
#
loop_
_entity_poly.entity_id
_entity_poly.type
_entity_poly.pdbx_seq_one_letter_code
_entity_poly.pdbx_strand_id
1 'polypeptide(L)'
;MVKEQIKEIVKTSTKIIIEPSPKNTAPASLVGIIYAKTLSEDPYVIICPSDHLIEDRKSFCELINRSRNNITREKIILFGFKPTDPNTGFGWINAKVDEKQSIFEVIDFVEKPNISLAKKLLKLNSSFWNT
;
A
#
# COMPACT_ATOMS: atom_id res chain seq x y z
N MET A 1 15.93 19.53 -6.03
CA MET A 1 15.87 18.76 -4.75
C MET A 1 15.42 17.32 -4.98
N VAL A 2 14.12 16.98 -5.11
CA VAL A 2 13.67 15.57 -5.29
C VAL A 2 14.32 14.88 -6.50
N LYS A 3 14.44 15.57 -7.64
CA LYS A 3 15.04 15.03 -8.86
C LYS A 3 16.53 14.69 -8.71
N GLU A 4 17.25 15.45 -7.92
CA GLU A 4 18.67 15.21 -7.62
C GLU A 4 18.82 14.03 -6.65
N GLN A 5 18.02 14.01 -5.57
CA GLN A 5 18.01 12.91 -4.61
C GLN A 5 17.70 11.56 -5.27
N ILE A 6 16.71 11.53 -6.17
CA ILE A 6 16.37 10.31 -6.90
C ILE A 6 17.52 9.84 -7.79
N LYS A 7 18.22 10.74 -8.47
CA LYS A 7 19.36 10.39 -9.34
C LYS A 7 20.51 9.72 -8.58
N GLU A 8 20.70 10.07 -7.31
CA GLU A 8 21.75 9.48 -6.46
C GLU A 8 21.42 8.04 -6.06
N ILE A 9 20.14 7.72 -5.91
CA ILE A 9 19.67 6.45 -5.36
C ILE A 9 19.27 5.47 -6.47
N VAL A 10 18.59 5.96 -7.51
CA VAL A 10 17.98 5.12 -8.55
C VAL A 10 18.77 5.21 -9.85
N LYS A 11 19.36 4.10 -10.27
CA LYS A 11 20.13 3.96 -11.52
C LYS A 11 19.26 3.70 -12.76
N THR A 12 17.95 3.48 -12.59
CA THR A 12 17.00 3.21 -13.66
C THR A 12 16.27 4.47 -14.09
N SER A 13 15.61 4.45 -15.25
CA SER A 13 14.86 5.61 -15.73
C SER A 13 13.71 5.94 -14.76
N THR A 14 13.69 7.17 -14.28
CA THR A 14 12.68 7.66 -13.35
C THR A 14 11.88 8.78 -14.00
N LYS A 15 10.56 8.73 -13.90
CA LYS A 15 9.67 9.79 -14.34
C LYS A 15 9.10 10.51 -13.12
N ILE A 16 9.18 11.85 -13.13
CA ILE A 16 8.55 12.69 -12.12
C ILE A 16 7.33 13.33 -12.76
N ILE A 17 6.18 13.14 -12.17
CA ILE A 17 4.90 13.73 -12.55
C ILE A 17 4.51 14.70 -11.44
N ILE A 18 4.28 15.96 -11.80
CA ILE A 18 3.93 17.01 -10.84
C ILE A 18 2.44 17.29 -10.95
N GLU A 19 1.74 17.18 -9.84
CA GLU A 19 0.35 17.61 -9.75
C GLU A 19 0.27 19.14 -9.66
N PRO A 20 -0.62 19.81 -10.41
CA PRO A 20 -0.79 21.26 -10.36
C PRO A 20 -1.38 21.73 -9.01
N SER A 21 -2.12 20.87 -8.33
CA SER A 21 -2.64 21.07 -6.97
C SER A 21 -2.87 19.74 -6.28
N PRO A 22 -2.63 19.63 -4.97
CA PRO A 22 -2.82 18.38 -4.24
C PRO A 22 -4.32 17.99 -4.18
N LYS A 23 -4.63 16.75 -4.52
CA LYS A 23 -5.99 16.19 -4.58
C LYS A 23 -6.11 14.86 -3.84
N ASN A 24 -5.27 14.63 -2.83
CA ASN A 24 -5.13 13.36 -2.13
C ASN A 24 -4.56 12.21 -3.00
N THR A 25 -4.55 11.02 -2.47
CA THR A 25 -3.85 9.85 -3.04
C THR A 25 -4.50 9.33 -4.33
N ALA A 26 -5.83 9.32 -4.41
CA ALA A 26 -6.52 8.66 -5.52
C ALA A 26 -6.24 9.29 -6.90
N PRO A 27 -6.30 10.62 -7.10
CA PRO A 27 -5.92 11.23 -8.37
C PRO A 27 -4.45 11.04 -8.72
N ALA A 28 -3.53 11.15 -7.75
CA ALA A 28 -2.11 10.91 -7.96
C ALA A 28 -1.85 9.47 -8.43
N SER A 29 -2.50 8.50 -7.79
CA SER A 29 -2.45 7.08 -8.17
C SER A 29 -2.98 6.85 -9.58
N LEU A 30 -4.12 7.47 -9.91
CA LEU A 30 -4.72 7.36 -11.26
C LEU A 30 -3.77 7.87 -12.34
N VAL A 31 -3.13 9.01 -12.13
CA VAL A 31 -2.16 9.57 -13.08
C VAL A 31 -0.97 8.60 -13.25
N GLY A 32 -0.47 8.02 -12.15
CA GLY A 32 0.58 7.00 -12.21
C GLY A 32 0.16 5.75 -13.00
N ILE A 33 -1.07 5.28 -12.81
CA ILE A 33 -1.64 4.13 -13.52
C ILE A 33 -1.79 4.43 -15.02
N ILE A 34 -2.33 5.61 -15.37
CA ILE A 34 -2.48 6.03 -16.78
C ILE A 34 -1.10 6.09 -17.45
N TYR A 35 -0.10 6.65 -16.77
CA TYR A 35 1.26 6.67 -17.29
C TYR A 35 1.83 5.26 -17.45
N ALA A 36 1.66 4.37 -16.48
CA ALA A 36 2.11 2.98 -16.58
C ALA A 36 1.49 2.24 -17.76
N LYS A 37 0.23 2.52 -18.09
CA LYS A 37 -0.45 1.97 -19.28
C LYS A 37 0.14 2.45 -20.61
N THR A 38 0.84 3.56 -20.65
CA THR A 38 1.59 3.97 -21.86
C THR A 38 2.87 3.16 -22.07
N LEU A 39 3.34 2.47 -21.02
CA LEU A 39 4.57 1.67 -21.07
C LEU A 39 4.29 0.17 -21.26
N SER A 40 3.12 -0.30 -20.85
CA SER A 40 2.71 -1.70 -20.96
C SER A 40 1.18 -1.78 -21.06
N GLU A 41 0.68 -2.76 -21.81
CA GLU A 41 -0.75 -2.98 -21.98
C GLU A 41 -1.44 -3.40 -20.66
N ASP A 42 -0.74 -4.18 -19.83
CA ASP A 42 -1.25 -4.69 -18.54
C ASP A 42 -0.18 -4.55 -17.43
N PRO A 43 0.09 -3.33 -16.95
CA PRO A 43 1.13 -3.09 -15.97
C PRO A 43 0.67 -3.46 -14.56
N TYR A 44 1.57 -4.06 -13.77
CA TYR A 44 1.43 -4.09 -12.31
C TYR A 44 1.90 -2.76 -11.73
N VAL A 45 1.05 -2.09 -10.98
CA VAL A 45 1.37 -0.81 -10.34
C VAL A 45 1.38 -0.97 -8.84
N ILE A 46 2.49 -0.60 -8.21
CA ILE A 46 2.64 -0.56 -6.76
C ILE A 46 2.62 0.91 -6.35
N ILE A 47 1.75 1.25 -5.42
CA ILE A 47 1.63 2.59 -4.86
C ILE A 47 2.18 2.54 -3.45
N CYS A 48 3.26 3.29 -3.23
CA CYS A 48 3.92 3.35 -1.93
C CYS A 48 4.00 4.82 -1.46
N PRO A 49 3.66 5.11 -0.21
CA PRO A 49 3.97 6.40 0.40
C PRO A 49 5.49 6.61 0.46
N SER A 50 5.93 7.86 0.31
CA SER A 50 7.35 8.19 0.30
C SER A 50 7.98 8.34 1.69
N ASP A 51 7.15 8.39 2.72
CA ASP A 51 7.51 8.64 4.13
C ASP A 51 7.43 7.38 5.01
N HIS A 52 7.14 6.22 4.43
CA HIS A 52 7.14 4.95 5.16
C HIS A 52 8.51 4.29 5.14
N LEU A 53 8.98 3.89 6.32
CA LEU A 53 10.19 3.10 6.47
C LEU A 53 9.85 1.61 6.46
N ILE A 54 10.39 0.89 5.48
CA ILE A 54 10.30 -0.58 5.41
C ILE A 54 11.65 -1.15 5.82
N GLU A 55 11.74 -1.66 7.04
CA GLU A 55 12.99 -2.20 7.60
C GLU A 55 13.39 -3.50 6.92
N ASP A 56 12.49 -4.45 6.80
CA ASP A 56 12.72 -5.72 6.10
C ASP A 56 12.34 -5.64 4.62
N ARG A 57 13.25 -5.04 3.85
CA ARG A 57 13.08 -4.88 2.40
C ARG A 57 12.99 -6.23 1.67
N LYS A 58 13.69 -7.26 2.17
CA LYS A 58 13.70 -8.57 1.52
C LYS A 58 12.33 -9.23 1.61
N SER A 59 11.79 -9.34 2.81
CA SER A 59 10.45 -9.90 3.03
C SER A 59 9.38 -9.10 2.30
N PHE A 60 9.50 -7.77 2.24
CA PHE A 60 8.57 -6.94 1.48
C PHE A 60 8.62 -7.24 -0.03
N CYS A 61 9.80 -7.34 -0.64
CA CYS A 61 9.93 -7.71 -2.05
C CYS A 61 9.40 -9.13 -2.34
N GLU A 62 9.64 -10.08 -1.44
CA GLU A 62 9.09 -11.43 -1.55
C GLU A 62 7.56 -11.44 -1.49
N LEU A 63 6.98 -10.64 -0.60
CA LEU A 63 5.54 -10.48 -0.47
C LEU A 63 4.92 -9.89 -1.75
N ILE A 64 5.54 -8.86 -2.33
CA ILE A 64 5.13 -8.28 -3.62
C ILE A 64 5.15 -9.36 -4.71
N ASN A 65 6.24 -10.12 -4.81
CA ASN A 65 6.36 -11.16 -5.83
C ASN A 65 5.31 -12.27 -5.68
N ARG A 66 4.98 -12.67 -4.45
CA ARG A 66 3.90 -13.63 -4.19
C ARG A 66 2.53 -13.06 -4.54
N SER A 67 2.30 -11.78 -4.26
CA SER A 67 1.02 -11.13 -4.52
C SER A 67 0.69 -11.05 -6.01
N ARG A 68 1.70 -10.96 -6.89
CA ARG A 68 1.52 -10.90 -8.35
C ARG A 68 0.66 -12.03 -8.89
N ASN A 69 0.79 -13.24 -8.36
CA ASN A 69 0.03 -14.40 -8.82
C ASN A 69 -1.46 -14.35 -8.40
N ASN A 70 -1.83 -13.43 -7.53
CA ASN A 70 -3.18 -13.27 -6.99
C ASN A 70 -3.86 -11.98 -7.46
N ILE A 71 -3.13 -11.12 -8.16
CA ILE A 71 -3.68 -9.89 -8.74
C ILE A 71 -4.48 -10.26 -9.99
N THR A 72 -5.72 -9.81 -10.04
CA THR A 72 -6.55 -9.82 -11.25
C THR A 72 -6.94 -8.39 -11.59
N ARG A 73 -7.47 -8.16 -12.81
CA ARG A 73 -7.93 -6.82 -13.23
C ARG A 73 -9.04 -6.24 -12.35
N GLU A 74 -9.71 -7.07 -11.57
CA GLU A 74 -10.84 -6.69 -10.72
C GLU A 74 -10.47 -6.54 -9.24
N LYS A 75 -9.19 -6.74 -8.88
CA LYS A 75 -8.75 -6.76 -7.49
C LYS A 75 -7.63 -5.77 -7.22
N ILE A 76 -7.71 -5.15 -6.07
CA ILE A 76 -6.63 -4.37 -5.46
C ILE A 76 -6.09 -5.17 -4.28
N ILE A 77 -4.77 -5.26 -4.15
CA ILE A 77 -4.11 -5.88 -3.00
C ILE A 77 -3.65 -4.77 -2.06
N LEU A 78 -4.05 -4.86 -0.80
CA LEU A 78 -3.58 -4.00 0.27
C LEU A 78 -2.49 -4.72 1.07
N PHE A 79 -1.45 -4.01 1.46
CA PHE A 79 -0.45 -4.52 2.39
C PHE A 79 -0.84 -4.13 3.81
N GLY A 80 -1.03 -5.14 4.65
CA GLY A 80 -1.41 -4.95 6.05
C GLY A 80 -0.24 -5.23 6.99
N PHE A 81 -0.04 -4.36 7.96
CA PHE A 81 0.97 -4.51 9.02
C PHE A 81 0.29 -4.85 10.33
N LYS A 82 0.90 -5.77 11.11
CA LYS A 82 0.34 -6.15 12.39
C LYS A 82 0.39 -4.96 13.35
N PRO A 83 -0.76 -4.54 13.91
CA PRO A 83 -0.80 -3.37 14.78
C PRO A 83 -0.13 -3.65 16.13
N THR A 84 0.59 -2.67 16.64
CA THR A 84 1.24 -2.70 17.96
C THR A 84 0.58 -1.78 18.98
N ASP A 85 -0.19 -0.80 18.52
CA ASP A 85 -0.89 0.19 19.33
C ASP A 85 -2.24 0.60 18.69
N PRO A 86 -3.13 1.28 19.42
CA PRO A 86 -4.42 1.73 18.88
C PRO A 86 -4.28 3.04 18.09
N ASN A 87 -3.47 3.03 17.04
CA ASN A 87 -3.18 4.20 16.22
C ASN A 87 -4.42 4.70 15.48
N THR A 88 -4.68 6.01 15.57
CA THR A 88 -5.81 6.68 14.91
C THR A 88 -5.40 7.40 13.61
N GLY A 89 -4.13 7.42 13.28
CA GLY A 89 -3.59 8.07 12.08
C GLY A 89 -3.58 7.17 10.84
N PHE A 90 -3.78 5.86 11.01
CA PHE A 90 -3.75 4.88 9.93
C PHE A 90 -5.13 4.38 9.55
N GLY A 91 -5.26 3.89 8.32
CA GLY A 91 -6.35 3.03 7.93
C GLY A 91 -6.21 1.65 8.61
N TRP A 92 -7.33 1.01 8.89
CA TRP A 92 -7.38 -0.33 9.46
C TRP A 92 -8.10 -1.30 8.52
N ILE A 93 -7.42 -2.39 8.19
CA ILE A 93 -7.94 -3.47 7.37
C ILE A 93 -8.44 -4.55 8.33
N ASN A 94 -9.69 -4.99 8.19
CA ASN A 94 -10.18 -6.20 8.83
C ASN A 94 -10.29 -7.30 7.75
N ALA A 95 -9.64 -8.44 7.99
CA ALA A 95 -9.53 -9.49 6.99
C ALA A 95 -9.98 -10.85 7.54
N LYS A 96 -10.43 -11.74 6.67
CA LYS A 96 -10.74 -13.13 6.99
C LYS A 96 -9.44 -13.93 7.04
N VAL A 97 -8.81 -13.96 8.21
CA VAL A 97 -7.52 -14.61 8.40
C VAL A 97 -7.67 -16.14 8.34
N ASP A 98 -6.82 -16.76 7.54
CA ASP A 98 -6.63 -18.21 7.45
C ASP A 98 -5.12 -18.48 7.57
N GLU A 99 -4.70 -19.19 8.60
CA GLU A 99 -3.29 -19.48 8.89
C GLU A 99 -2.57 -20.25 7.77
N LYS A 100 -3.31 -20.88 6.87
CA LYS A 100 -2.76 -21.62 5.72
C LYS A 100 -2.49 -20.72 4.51
N GLN A 101 -2.91 -19.46 4.57
CA GLN A 101 -2.82 -18.52 3.46
C GLN A 101 -1.96 -17.32 3.85
N SER A 102 -1.37 -16.67 2.87
CA SER A 102 -0.63 -15.41 3.05
C SER A 102 -1.38 -14.20 2.48
N ILE A 103 -2.50 -14.42 1.80
CA ILE A 103 -3.37 -13.39 1.22
C ILE A 103 -4.78 -13.68 1.71
N PHE A 104 -5.41 -12.66 2.27
CA PHE A 104 -6.72 -12.76 2.92
C PHE A 104 -7.74 -11.91 2.20
N GLU A 105 -8.99 -12.31 2.28
CA GLU A 105 -10.12 -11.49 1.85
C GLU A 105 -10.33 -10.35 2.85
N VAL A 106 -10.42 -9.11 2.32
CA VAL A 106 -10.74 -7.92 3.13
C VAL A 106 -12.25 -7.93 3.39
N ILE A 107 -12.63 -7.89 4.67
CA ILE A 107 -14.03 -7.82 5.10
C ILE A 107 -14.45 -6.37 5.22
N ASP A 108 -13.58 -5.53 5.80
CA ASP A 108 -13.90 -4.13 6.10
C ASP A 108 -12.63 -3.28 6.12
N PHE A 109 -12.78 -2.00 5.86
CA PHE A 109 -11.73 -1.00 5.91
C PHE A 109 -12.22 0.24 6.65
N VAL A 110 -11.50 0.64 7.69
CA VAL A 110 -11.83 1.81 8.50
C VAL A 110 -10.71 2.84 8.41
N GLU A 111 -10.98 3.94 7.75
CA GLU A 111 -10.02 5.05 7.65
C GLU A 111 -9.98 5.86 8.95
N LYS A 112 -8.81 5.95 9.55
CA LYS A 112 -8.52 6.81 10.72
C LYS A 112 -9.59 6.72 11.82
N PRO A 113 -9.80 5.56 12.44
CA PRO A 113 -10.84 5.38 13.46
C PRO A 113 -10.61 6.26 14.68
N ASN A 114 -11.65 6.52 15.44
CA ASN A 114 -11.49 7.09 16.76
C ASN A 114 -10.78 6.11 17.72
N ILE A 115 -10.25 6.61 18.82
CA ILE A 115 -9.45 5.83 19.78
C ILE A 115 -10.23 4.64 20.39
N SER A 116 -11.54 4.79 20.59
CA SER A 116 -12.37 3.71 21.13
C SER A 116 -12.45 2.54 20.15
N LEU A 117 -12.65 2.82 18.86
CA LEU A 117 -12.69 1.81 17.81
C LEU A 117 -11.30 1.23 17.55
N ALA A 118 -10.25 2.05 17.51
CA ALA A 118 -8.87 1.58 17.35
C ALA A 118 -8.47 0.58 18.45
N LYS A 119 -8.86 0.83 19.72
CA LYS A 119 -8.66 -0.10 20.84
C LYS A 119 -9.43 -1.41 20.67
N LYS A 120 -10.60 -1.40 20.05
CA LYS A 120 -11.34 -2.63 19.74
C LYS A 120 -10.65 -3.42 18.63
N LEU A 121 -10.27 -2.74 17.55
CA LEU A 121 -9.60 -3.34 16.39
C LEU A 121 -8.25 -3.97 16.80
N LEU A 122 -7.47 -3.31 17.66
CA LEU A 122 -6.20 -3.82 18.16
C LEU A 122 -6.31 -5.19 18.83
N LYS A 123 -7.48 -5.51 19.43
CA LYS A 123 -7.72 -6.79 20.09
C LYS A 123 -8.07 -7.92 19.13
N LEU A 124 -8.31 -7.60 17.85
CA LEU A 124 -8.68 -8.58 16.84
C LEU A 124 -7.42 -9.08 16.12
N ASN A 125 -7.23 -10.40 16.10
CA ASN A 125 -6.13 -11.01 15.33
C ASN A 125 -6.30 -10.83 13.80
N SER A 126 -7.47 -10.41 13.35
CA SER A 126 -7.84 -10.19 11.97
C SER A 126 -7.66 -8.75 11.48
N SER A 127 -7.19 -7.85 12.35
CA SER A 127 -7.01 -6.45 12.02
C SER A 127 -5.55 -6.10 11.74
N PHE A 128 -5.34 -5.25 10.74
CA PHE A 128 -4.03 -4.81 10.28
C PHE A 128 -4.06 -3.32 10.00
N TRP A 129 -2.93 -2.63 10.15
CA TRP A 129 -2.78 -1.27 9.66
C TRP A 129 -2.57 -1.26 8.14
N ASN A 130 -3.22 -0.32 7.47
CA ASN A 130 -2.88 0.11 6.13
C ASN A 130 -2.11 1.42 6.24
N THR A 131 -0.83 1.37 6.06
CA THR A 131 0.07 2.52 6.17
C THR A 131 0.57 2.92 4.80
#